data_0767d0d3f9c82594391af5ac8d387b80
#
_entry.id   0767d0d3f9c82594391af5ac8d387b80
#
_cell.length_a   1.000
_cell.length_b   1.000
_cell.length_c   1.000
_cell.angle_alpha   90.00
_cell.angle_beta   90.00
_cell.angle_gamma   90.00
#
_symmetry.space_group_name_H-M   'P 1'
#
loop_
_entity.id
_entity.type
_entity.pdbx_description
1 polymer ?
#
loop_
_entity_poly.entity_id
_entity_poly.type
_entity_poly.pdbx_seq_one_letter_code
_entity_poly.pdbx_strand_id
1 'polypeptide(L)'
;MKKKNIFQLFLSGVICLLCTTSCSVEPDFYSQVVPETFYSSQDAVWQRFNRPFTHWRWYIAHDSPRWLLQELGTDEFCLPTRGSDWYDGAVYQKFHHHEYTEDMTRVETGWTNFAMGVALAWDALEDLENVDFDALGFEEGTRESMLNQQRTLAASFYLDGLDFFGGVPLYTTTQSEVKGRSTDVETFNFIDSLLKIAVPNLPIKEELGGMETGSIHRAAGAALQARLYFNAKSYIGKEMFTEAAQICQDIIDGKYGQYALETDWTNIFGFDNERCPELIWSVPSQNAKTETDAMYWGMMVPYNYKNYLGGLEGSGSDNALGLVPSLDPTGKRYPYKLGGAYAKFNDKDIRKQPYVYESNGKYRGMFIVGELVNPLNPEWVCTGTREYAGEVITVVDQIAHFAKVGKDPLYPDVASLPSTVATAEENSGVRVTKRSPRPTQEEFKRKGDPDVPVIRLAEIYYMLAECKMRAGDKQGAADLINTVRKRYFEDGVDPDPVTAANLDKYRMLDEWQLEFLAEGRRRTDLIRWDAYVTEDWWDHKATNNPNLNRFPIHYSLIGANNLLEQNPGYGSK
;
A
#
# COMPACT_ATOMS: atom_id res chain seq x y z
N MET A 1 -45.04 -21.40 77.62
CA MET A 1 -44.98 -20.89 76.19
C MET A 1 -43.83 -19.92 75.89
N LYS A 2 -42.97 -19.49 76.81
CA LYS A 2 -41.91 -18.48 76.51
C LYS A 2 -40.55 -19.08 76.13
N LYS A 3 -40.27 -20.33 76.30
CA LYS A 3 -38.97 -20.94 75.95
C LYS A 3 -38.83 -21.44 74.48
N LYS A 4 -39.99 -21.73 73.83
CA LYS A 4 -39.94 -22.19 72.43
C LYS A 4 -39.65 -21.06 71.44
N ASN A 5 -40.05 -19.84 71.74
CA ASN A 5 -39.84 -18.70 70.84
C ASN A 5 -38.37 -18.17 70.79
N ILE A 6 -37.68 -18.33 71.90
CA ILE A 6 -36.26 -17.90 71.99
C ILE A 6 -35.36 -18.83 71.17
N PHE A 7 -35.67 -20.13 71.16
CA PHE A 7 -34.88 -21.11 70.37
C PHE A 7 -35.09 -20.97 68.85
N GLN A 8 -36.37 -20.62 68.46
CA GLN A 8 -36.67 -20.33 67.04
C GLN A 8 -36.03 -19.02 66.55
N LEU A 9 -35.93 -17.99 67.38
CA LEU A 9 -35.22 -16.76 67.05
C LEU A 9 -33.72 -16.96 66.94
N PHE A 10 -33.12 -17.81 67.81
CA PHE A 10 -31.66 -18.13 67.72
C PHE A 10 -31.36 -19.00 66.52
N LEU A 11 -32.23 -19.93 66.14
CA LEU A 11 -32.05 -20.78 64.97
C LEU A 11 -32.19 -20.00 63.65
N SER A 12 -33.14 -19.03 63.58
CA SER A 12 -33.32 -18.13 62.45
C SER A 12 -32.15 -17.15 62.30
N GLY A 13 -31.58 -16.67 63.44
CA GLY A 13 -30.39 -15.79 63.41
C GLY A 13 -29.11 -16.51 62.94
N VAL A 14 -28.93 -17.78 63.31
CA VAL A 14 -27.79 -18.59 62.86
C VAL A 14 -27.89 -18.98 61.39
N ILE A 15 -29.10 -19.24 60.88
CA ILE A 15 -29.35 -19.51 59.46
C ILE A 15 -29.16 -18.25 58.62
N CYS A 16 -29.53 -17.05 59.10
CA CYS A 16 -29.21 -15.80 58.40
C CYS A 16 -27.74 -15.43 58.41
N LEU A 17 -26.96 -15.80 59.45
CA LEU A 17 -25.49 -15.57 59.45
C LEU A 17 -24.72 -16.55 58.59
N LEU A 18 -25.28 -17.72 58.27
CA LEU A 18 -24.64 -18.72 57.38
C LEU A 18 -24.93 -18.44 55.90
N CYS A 19 -25.88 -17.54 55.56
CA CYS A 19 -26.17 -17.16 54.18
C CYS A 19 -25.36 -15.93 53.68
N THR A 20 -24.47 -15.35 54.50
CA THR A 20 -23.68 -14.17 54.08
C THR A 20 -22.24 -14.51 53.67
N THR A 21 -21.84 -15.76 53.66
CA THR A 21 -20.64 -16.19 52.92
C THR A 21 -21.11 -16.51 51.50
N SER A 22 -21.34 -15.49 50.70
CA SER A 22 -21.37 -15.61 49.26
C SER A 22 -19.99 -16.04 48.83
N CYS A 23 -19.80 -17.34 48.57
CA CYS A 23 -18.71 -17.75 47.69
C CYS A 23 -18.92 -17.02 46.37
N SER A 24 -18.08 -16.09 46.03
CA SER A 24 -17.90 -15.69 44.66
C SER A 24 -17.34 -16.92 43.94
N VAL A 25 -18.25 -17.71 43.37
CA VAL A 25 -17.86 -18.73 42.41
C VAL A 25 -17.52 -17.96 41.17
N GLU A 26 -16.26 -17.60 41.02
CA GLU A 26 -15.77 -17.22 39.71
C GLU A 26 -15.99 -18.46 38.83
N PRO A 27 -16.71 -18.31 37.72
CA PRO A 27 -16.98 -19.46 36.87
C PRO A 27 -15.64 -19.90 36.22
N ASP A 28 -15.21 -21.12 36.55
CA ASP A 28 -14.12 -21.77 35.80
C ASP A 28 -14.63 -22.07 34.38
N PHE A 29 -14.22 -21.29 33.43
CA PHE A 29 -14.54 -21.47 32.02
C PHE A 29 -13.65 -22.56 31.41
N TYR A 30 -13.99 -23.83 31.58
CA TYR A 30 -13.24 -24.97 31.01
C TYR A 30 -13.33 -25.06 29.48
N SER A 31 -14.20 -24.29 28.84
CA SER A 31 -14.44 -24.30 27.38
C SER A 31 -14.29 -22.95 26.69
N GLN A 32 -13.98 -21.88 27.43
CA GLN A 32 -13.68 -20.57 26.87
C GLN A 32 -12.20 -20.23 27.12
N VAL A 33 -11.56 -19.78 26.07
CA VAL A 33 -10.21 -19.22 26.17
C VAL A 33 -10.35 -17.83 26.79
N VAL A 34 -9.88 -17.66 28.02
CA VAL A 34 -9.84 -16.36 28.70
C VAL A 34 -8.40 -15.84 28.67
N PRO A 35 -8.17 -14.51 28.65
CA PRO A 35 -6.83 -13.93 28.53
C PRO A 35 -5.82 -14.51 29.52
N GLU A 36 -6.23 -14.74 30.78
CA GLU A 36 -5.39 -15.24 31.88
C GLU A 36 -4.86 -16.68 31.64
N THR A 37 -5.58 -17.48 30.84
CA THR A 37 -5.18 -18.86 30.51
C THR A 37 -4.60 -18.99 29.11
N PHE A 38 -4.88 -18.04 28.22
CA PHE A 38 -4.42 -18.09 26.83
C PHE A 38 -2.92 -17.76 26.71
N TYR A 39 -2.45 -16.69 27.36
CA TYR A 39 -1.06 -16.25 27.28
C TYR A 39 -0.15 -16.99 28.25
N SER A 40 -0.26 -18.31 28.32
CA SER A 40 0.51 -19.20 29.19
C SER A 40 1.78 -19.76 28.53
N SER A 41 2.09 -19.37 27.31
CA SER A 41 3.29 -19.80 26.58
C SER A 41 3.80 -18.71 25.65
N GLN A 42 5.09 -18.78 25.30
CA GLN A 42 5.70 -17.90 24.31
C GLN A 42 4.97 -17.97 22.96
N ASP A 43 4.57 -19.16 22.50
CA ASP A 43 3.86 -19.35 21.23
C ASP A 43 2.53 -18.60 21.21
N ALA A 44 1.77 -18.60 22.28
CA ALA A 44 0.51 -17.86 22.38
C ALA A 44 0.74 -16.35 22.31
N VAL A 45 1.80 -15.85 22.97
CA VAL A 45 2.19 -14.43 22.91
C VAL A 45 2.60 -14.05 21.48
N TRP A 46 3.41 -14.88 20.81
CA TRP A 46 3.78 -14.66 19.41
C TRP A 46 2.58 -14.68 18.47
N GLN A 47 1.62 -15.58 18.66
CA GLN A 47 0.40 -15.61 17.87
C GLN A 47 -0.41 -14.32 18.04
N ARG A 48 -0.51 -13.82 19.27
CA ARG A 48 -1.18 -12.56 19.56
C ARG A 48 -0.48 -11.37 18.91
N PHE A 49 0.83 -11.27 19.11
CA PHE A 49 1.66 -10.25 18.50
C PHE A 49 1.52 -10.21 16.97
N ASN A 50 1.50 -11.37 16.33
CA ASN A 50 1.47 -11.46 14.86
C ASN A 50 0.07 -11.28 14.26
N ARG A 51 -1.02 -11.32 15.05
CA ARG A 51 -2.38 -11.20 14.53
C ARG A 51 -2.64 -9.89 13.76
N PRO A 52 -2.23 -8.70 14.24
CA PRO A 52 -2.37 -7.45 13.49
C PRO A 52 -1.52 -7.42 12.21
N PHE A 53 -0.34 -8.02 12.22
CA PHE A 53 0.51 -8.14 11.02
C PHE A 53 -0.12 -9.01 9.93
N THR A 54 -0.93 -9.99 10.28
CA THR A 54 -1.70 -10.78 9.30
C THR A 54 -2.69 -9.90 8.54
N HIS A 55 -3.39 -8.98 9.23
CA HIS A 55 -4.26 -8.01 8.60
C HIS A 55 -3.47 -6.96 7.80
N TRP A 56 -2.37 -6.44 8.36
CA TRP A 56 -1.49 -5.49 7.69
C TRP A 56 -0.93 -6.06 6.38
N ARG A 57 -0.48 -7.32 6.37
CA ARG A 57 -0.04 -8.03 5.17
C ARG A 57 -1.12 -8.01 4.09
N TRP A 58 -2.34 -8.39 4.45
CA TRP A 58 -3.47 -8.35 3.53
C TRP A 58 -3.78 -6.92 3.07
N TYR A 59 -3.76 -5.96 3.97
CA TYR A 59 -4.03 -4.55 3.70
C TYR A 59 -3.03 -3.92 2.73
N ILE A 60 -1.74 -4.27 2.81
CA ILE A 60 -0.68 -3.71 1.95
C ILE A 60 -0.54 -4.48 0.63
N ALA A 61 -0.59 -5.81 0.68
CA ALA A 61 -0.11 -6.66 -0.40
C ALA A 61 -1.20 -7.42 -1.15
N HIS A 62 -2.41 -7.45 -0.62
CA HIS A 62 -3.52 -8.16 -1.22
C HIS A 62 -4.46 -7.21 -1.99
N ASP A 63 -5.60 -7.71 -2.47
CA ASP A 63 -6.66 -6.96 -3.19
C ASP A 63 -7.23 -5.78 -2.36
N SER A 64 -6.32 -5.05 -1.78
CA SER A 64 -6.61 -3.96 -0.89
C SER A 64 -6.97 -2.71 -1.66
N PRO A 65 -8.04 -2.03 -1.27
CA PRO A 65 -8.38 -0.74 -1.82
C PRO A 65 -7.27 0.31 -1.60
N ARG A 66 -6.37 0.13 -0.64
CA ARG A 66 -5.28 1.07 -0.36
C ARG A 66 -4.48 1.40 -1.62
N TRP A 67 -4.04 0.37 -2.36
CA TRP A 67 -3.30 0.58 -3.60
C TRP A 67 -4.16 1.28 -4.66
N LEU A 68 -5.41 0.83 -4.83
CA LEU A 68 -6.34 1.43 -5.80
C LEU A 68 -6.64 2.91 -5.47
N LEU A 69 -6.81 3.25 -4.18
CA LEU A 69 -7.04 4.62 -3.73
C LEU A 69 -5.81 5.53 -3.97
N GLN A 70 -4.61 4.96 -3.97
CA GLN A 70 -3.37 5.70 -4.24
C GLN A 70 -3.07 5.85 -5.74
N GLU A 71 -3.59 4.98 -6.60
CA GLU A 71 -3.14 4.91 -8.00
C GLU A 71 -4.22 5.24 -9.04
N LEU A 72 -5.47 4.78 -8.86
CA LEU A 72 -6.47 4.88 -9.95
C LEU A 72 -6.97 6.30 -10.25
N GLY A 73 -6.96 7.20 -9.29
CA GLY A 73 -7.30 8.61 -9.50
C GLY A 73 -6.08 9.45 -9.88
N THR A 74 -5.05 8.88 -10.50
CA THR A 74 -3.78 9.55 -10.76
C THR A 74 -3.40 9.53 -12.23
N ASP A 75 -2.28 10.12 -12.54
CA ASP A 75 -1.68 10.15 -13.87
C ASP A 75 -0.82 8.91 -14.17
N GLU A 76 -0.83 7.88 -13.29
CA GLU A 76 -0.07 6.64 -13.50
C GLU A 76 -0.91 5.55 -14.16
N PHE A 77 -2.02 5.19 -13.52
CA PHE A 77 -2.83 4.05 -13.94
C PHE A 77 -4.24 4.44 -14.32
N CYS A 78 -4.78 3.68 -15.26
CA CYS A 78 -6.20 3.68 -15.58
C CYS A 78 -6.71 2.25 -15.64
N LEU A 79 -8.01 2.08 -15.41
CA LEU A 79 -8.72 0.83 -15.55
C LEU A 79 -9.87 1.03 -16.52
N PRO A 80 -9.60 0.91 -17.84
CA PRO A 80 -10.60 1.13 -18.85
C PRO A 80 -11.57 -0.04 -18.96
N THR A 81 -12.81 0.25 -19.30
CA THR A 81 -13.80 -0.77 -19.64
C THR A 81 -13.37 -1.49 -20.92
N ARG A 82 -13.27 -2.82 -20.87
CA ARG A 82 -12.89 -3.65 -22.01
C ARG A 82 -14.05 -4.55 -22.43
N GLY A 83 -14.81 -4.12 -23.42
CA GLY A 83 -16.04 -4.80 -23.78
C GLY A 83 -17.04 -4.82 -22.63
N SER A 84 -17.38 -6.00 -22.12
CA SER A 84 -18.24 -6.17 -20.94
C SER A 84 -17.48 -6.12 -19.60
N ASP A 85 -16.17 -6.22 -19.64
CA ASP A 85 -15.35 -6.36 -18.43
C ASP A 85 -15.00 -4.99 -17.85
N TRP A 86 -14.91 -4.94 -16.53
CA TRP A 86 -14.43 -3.79 -15.76
C TRP A 86 -15.29 -2.52 -15.84
N TYR A 87 -16.56 -2.65 -16.22
CA TYR A 87 -17.50 -1.52 -16.10
C TYR A 87 -17.86 -1.25 -14.63
N ASP A 88 -18.23 -2.28 -13.87
CA ASP A 88 -18.53 -2.27 -12.44
C ASP A 88 -19.32 -1.04 -11.97
N GLY A 89 -20.38 -0.67 -12.72
CA GLY A 89 -21.15 0.55 -12.43
C GLY A 89 -20.35 1.85 -12.62
N ALA A 90 -19.35 1.85 -13.48
CA ALA A 90 -18.45 2.95 -13.79
C ALA A 90 -17.56 3.40 -12.61
N VAL A 91 -17.38 2.56 -11.59
CA VAL A 91 -16.60 2.93 -10.38
C VAL A 91 -15.17 3.35 -10.71
N TYR A 92 -14.52 2.66 -11.64
CA TYR A 92 -13.13 2.98 -12.03
C TYR A 92 -13.03 4.24 -12.89
N GLN A 93 -14.06 4.52 -13.69
CA GLN A 93 -14.19 5.78 -14.43
C GLN A 93 -14.36 6.96 -13.47
N LYS A 94 -15.20 6.79 -12.43
CA LYS A 94 -15.39 7.80 -11.38
C LYS A 94 -14.07 8.09 -10.63
N PHE A 95 -13.24 7.07 -10.34
CA PHE A 95 -11.91 7.29 -9.78
C PHE A 95 -11.05 8.13 -10.71
N HIS A 96 -10.98 7.77 -11.98
CA HIS A 96 -10.16 8.46 -12.98
C HIS A 96 -10.54 9.93 -13.15
N HIS A 97 -11.85 10.24 -13.12
CA HIS A 97 -12.38 11.60 -13.31
C HIS A 97 -12.55 12.39 -11.99
N HIS A 98 -12.17 11.84 -10.85
CA HIS A 98 -12.42 12.42 -9.52
C HIS A 98 -13.90 12.69 -9.23
N GLU A 99 -14.77 11.82 -9.70
CA GLU A 99 -16.23 11.88 -9.49
C GLU A 99 -16.64 11.00 -8.29
N TYR A 100 -16.00 11.24 -7.13
CA TYR A 100 -16.21 10.44 -5.93
C TYR A 100 -17.60 10.68 -5.34
N THR A 101 -18.25 9.57 -4.96
CA THR A 101 -19.59 9.57 -4.34
C THR A 101 -19.58 8.74 -3.05
N GLU A 102 -20.52 9.05 -2.14
CA GLU A 102 -20.59 8.46 -0.81
C GLU A 102 -21.04 6.98 -0.80
N ASP A 103 -21.38 6.43 -1.95
CA ASP A 103 -21.79 5.04 -2.15
C ASP A 103 -20.68 4.13 -2.74
N MET A 104 -19.46 4.66 -2.90
CA MET A 104 -18.36 3.90 -3.47
C MET A 104 -17.81 2.85 -2.51
N THR A 105 -18.08 1.57 -2.78
CA THR A 105 -17.67 0.44 -1.93
C THR A 105 -16.15 0.32 -1.74
N ARG A 106 -15.35 0.72 -2.74
CA ARG A 106 -13.87 0.72 -2.60
C ARG A 106 -13.40 1.73 -1.56
N VAL A 107 -14.07 2.86 -1.46
CA VAL A 107 -13.80 3.90 -0.45
C VAL A 107 -14.24 3.41 0.95
N GLU A 108 -15.43 2.78 1.05
CA GLU A 108 -15.89 2.14 2.28
C GLU A 108 -14.90 1.10 2.79
N THR A 109 -14.44 0.22 1.88
CA THR A 109 -13.47 -0.83 2.24
C THR A 109 -12.13 -0.21 2.67
N GLY A 110 -11.72 0.92 2.07
CA GLY A 110 -10.54 1.68 2.52
C GLY A 110 -10.65 2.12 3.98
N TRP A 111 -11.81 2.68 4.37
CA TRP A 111 -12.07 3.08 5.74
C TRP A 111 -12.10 1.88 6.69
N THR A 112 -12.89 0.86 6.37
CA THR A 112 -13.07 -0.30 7.27
C THR A 112 -11.76 -1.04 7.51
N ASN A 113 -10.88 -1.10 6.51
CA ASN A 113 -9.62 -1.82 6.63
C ASN A 113 -8.59 -1.07 7.47
N PHE A 114 -8.43 0.25 7.33
CA PHE A 114 -7.53 0.96 8.23
C PHE A 114 -8.06 0.92 9.67
N ALA A 115 -9.38 1.09 9.86
CA ALA A 115 -9.99 1.06 11.19
C ALA A 115 -9.87 -0.31 11.86
N MET A 116 -10.04 -1.40 11.11
CA MET A 116 -9.79 -2.76 11.60
C MET A 116 -8.32 -2.95 11.99
N GLY A 117 -7.38 -2.44 11.19
CA GLY A 117 -5.96 -2.50 11.51
C GLY A 117 -5.61 -1.78 12.81
N VAL A 118 -6.19 -0.59 13.01
CA VAL A 118 -6.07 0.15 14.27
C VAL A 118 -6.61 -0.66 15.44
N ALA A 119 -7.83 -1.21 15.32
CA ALA A 119 -8.45 -2.00 16.39
C ALA A 119 -7.60 -3.22 16.75
N LEU A 120 -7.12 -3.96 15.76
CA LEU A 120 -6.28 -5.15 15.99
C LEU A 120 -4.94 -4.80 16.65
N ALA A 121 -4.31 -3.67 16.28
CA ALA A 121 -3.05 -3.25 16.88
C ALA A 121 -3.23 -2.84 18.34
N TRP A 122 -4.29 -2.10 18.67
CA TRP A 122 -4.60 -1.74 20.06
C TRP A 122 -4.99 -2.94 20.90
N ASP A 123 -5.81 -3.84 20.37
CA ASP A 123 -6.23 -5.08 21.03
C ASP A 123 -4.99 -5.95 21.38
N ALA A 124 -4.05 -6.10 20.44
CA ALA A 124 -2.80 -6.80 20.70
C ALA A 124 -1.92 -6.08 21.73
N LEU A 125 -1.88 -4.75 21.69
CA LEU A 125 -1.08 -3.95 22.62
C LEU A 125 -1.61 -4.10 24.05
N GLU A 126 -2.94 -3.99 24.25
CA GLU A 126 -3.59 -4.16 25.56
C GLU A 126 -3.33 -5.54 26.15
N ASP A 127 -3.45 -6.59 25.36
CA ASP A 127 -3.17 -7.96 25.81
C ASP A 127 -1.70 -8.13 26.19
N LEU A 128 -0.78 -7.69 25.34
CA LEU A 128 0.67 -7.81 25.57
C LEU A 128 1.16 -6.98 26.77
N GLU A 129 0.50 -5.87 27.11
CA GLU A 129 0.81 -5.09 28.31
C GLU A 129 0.58 -5.87 29.61
N ASN A 130 -0.36 -6.83 29.59
CA ASN A 130 -0.75 -7.64 30.73
C ASN A 130 -0.02 -8.99 30.83
N VAL A 131 0.83 -9.35 29.88
CA VAL A 131 1.61 -10.59 29.88
C VAL A 131 2.85 -10.46 30.79
N ASP A 132 3.10 -11.48 31.60
CA ASP A 132 4.35 -11.62 32.36
C ASP A 132 5.43 -12.30 31.47
N PHE A 133 6.17 -11.49 30.74
CA PHE A 133 7.22 -11.94 29.82
C PHE A 133 8.35 -12.65 30.53
N ASP A 134 8.71 -12.21 31.73
CA ASP A 134 9.81 -12.80 32.53
C ASP A 134 9.43 -14.20 32.99
N ALA A 135 8.21 -14.40 33.50
CA ALA A 135 7.71 -15.72 33.88
C ALA A 135 7.63 -16.71 32.71
N LEU A 136 7.43 -16.21 31.48
CA LEU A 136 7.43 -17.02 30.26
C LEU A 136 8.82 -17.24 29.67
N GLY A 137 9.87 -16.64 30.27
CA GLY A 137 11.25 -16.81 29.84
C GLY A 137 11.61 -16.12 28.51
N PHE A 138 10.97 -15.01 28.19
CA PHE A 138 11.39 -14.17 27.09
C PHE A 138 12.72 -13.46 27.38
N GLU A 139 13.46 -13.16 26.32
CA GLU A 139 14.69 -12.35 26.44
C GLU A 139 14.34 -10.90 26.84
N GLU A 140 15.26 -10.28 27.60
CA GLU A 140 15.15 -8.88 28.00
C GLU A 140 14.92 -7.97 26.77
N GLY A 141 14.02 -7.01 26.87
CA GLY A 141 13.67 -6.09 25.78
C GLY A 141 12.63 -6.61 24.79
N THR A 142 12.29 -7.90 24.77
CA THR A 142 11.29 -8.46 23.85
C THR A 142 9.92 -7.82 24.03
N ARG A 143 9.47 -7.66 25.28
CA ARG A 143 8.20 -6.99 25.60
C ARG A 143 8.16 -5.58 25.03
N GLU A 144 9.19 -4.79 25.29
CA GLU A 144 9.26 -3.40 24.83
C GLU A 144 9.29 -3.30 23.30
N SER A 145 10.04 -4.18 22.66
CA SER A 145 10.06 -4.30 21.20
C SER A 145 8.67 -4.61 20.63
N MET A 146 7.97 -5.61 21.15
CA MET A 146 6.63 -5.99 20.69
C MET A 146 5.62 -4.85 20.85
N LEU A 147 5.59 -4.19 22.02
CA LEU A 147 4.67 -3.07 22.27
C LEU A 147 4.91 -1.89 21.33
N ASN A 148 6.18 -1.54 21.08
CA ASN A 148 6.50 -0.42 20.20
C ASN A 148 6.30 -0.75 18.70
N GLN A 149 6.43 -2.01 18.31
CA GLN A 149 6.02 -2.47 16.98
C GLN A 149 4.50 -2.31 16.79
N GLN A 150 3.67 -2.68 17.79
CA GLN A 150 2.21 -2.47 17.70
C GLN A 150 1.84 -0.99 17.64
N ARG A 151 2.50 -0.12 18.43
CA ARG A 151 2.29 1.34 18.37
C ARG A 151 2.63 1.91 16.99
N THR A 152 3.71 1.44 16.39
CA THR A 152 4.13 1.87 15.04
C THR A 152 3.16 1.36 13.98
N LEU A 153 2.69 0.13 14.12
CA LEU A 153 1.70 -0.44 13.22
C LEU A 153 0.37 0.33 13.28
N ALA A 154 -0.12 0.66 14.50
CA ALA A 154 -1.27 1.53 14.67
C ALA A 154 -1.08 2.90 14.02
N ALA A 155 0.10 3.51 14.21
CA ALA A 155 0.47 4.79 13.57
C ALA A 155 0.42 4.70 12.04
N SER A 156 0.84 3.58 11.44
CA SER A 156 0.78 3.39 9.99
C SER A 156 -0.64 3.34 9.44
N PHE A 157 -1.57 2.67 10.14
CA PHE A 157 -2.98 2.66 9.77
C PHE A 157 -3.63 4.04 9.94
N TYR A 158 -3.32 4.75 11.02
CA TYR A 158 -3.81 6.12 11.22
C TYR A 158 -3.27 7.09 10.17
N LEU A 159 -2.04 6.90 9.69
CA LEU A 159 -1.47 7.72 8.62
C LEU A 159 -2.24 7.53 7.30
N ASP A 160 -2.59 6.31 6.93
CA ASP A 160 -3.44 6.05 5.76
C ASP A 160 -4.86 6.65 5.97
N GLY A 161 -5.42 6.54 7.17
CA GLY A 161 -6.69 7.20 7.51
C GLY A 161 -6.64 8.72 7.34
N LEU A 162 -5.57 9.35 7.82
CA LEU A 162 -5.34 10.79 7.66
C LEU A 162 -5.16 11.19 6.19
N ASP A 163 -4.41 10.40 5.42
CA ASP A 163 -4.15 10.65 4.00
C ASP A 163 -5.43 10.57 3.15
N PHE A 164 -6.24 9.53 3.37
CA PHE A 164 -7.43 9.30 2.57
C PHE A 164 -8.63 10.14 3.00
N PHE A 165 -8.82 10.33 4.31
CA PHE A 165 -10.07 10.87 4.85
C PHE A 165 -9.89 12.14 5.68
N GLY A 166 -8.67 12.54 6.00
CA GLY A 166 -8.40 13.59 6.97
C GLY A 166 -8.53 13.09 8.41
N GLY A 167 -9.04 13.92 9.32
CA GLY A 167 -9.23 13.53 10.72
C GLY A 167 -10.13 12.32 10.87
N VAL A 168 -9.76 11.39 11.75
CA VAL A 168 -10.47 10.13 12.02
C VAL A 168 -10.72 9.96 13.53
N PRO A 169 -11.60 9.06 13.96
CA PRO A 169 -11.76 8.73 15.38
C PRO A 169 -10.46 8.18 15.96
N LEU A 170 -10.04 8.71 17.11
CA LEU A 170 -8.80 8.31 17.78
C LEU A 170 -9.11 7.42 18.98
N TYR A 171 -8.69 6.17 18.89
CA TYR A 171 -8.82 5.18 19.95
C TYR A 171 -7.45 4.82 20.51
N THR A 172 -7.39 4.61 21.82
CA THR A 172 -6.20 4.13 22.55
C THR A 172 -6.48 2.83 23.31
N THR A 173 -7.71 2.34 23.21
CA THR A 173 -8.18 1.10 23.83
C THR A 173 -9.37 0.56 23.04
N THR A 174 -9.57 -0.75 23.09
CA THR A 174 -10.71 -1.44 22.49
C THR A 174 -12.01 -1.29 23.29
N GLN A 175 -11.91 -0.89 24.56
CA GLN A 175 -13.03 -0.67 25.48
C GLN A 175 -13.61 0.75 25.44
N SER A 176 -13.30 1.51 24.39
CA SER A 176 -13.77 2.89 24.24
C SER A 176 -15.23 2.97 23.78
N GLU A 177 -15.93 4.01 24.24
CA GLU A 177 -17.19 4.42 23.62
C GLU A 177 -16.97 4.85 22.17
N VAL A 178 -18.02 4.78 21.35
CA VAL A 178 -18.01 5.23 19.97
C VAL A 178 -17.69 6.72 19.92
N LYS A 179 -16.70 7.09 19.09
CA LYS A 179 -16.20 8.46 18.94
C LYS A 179 -16.55 9.03 17.57
N GLY A 180 -16.73 10.34 17.54
CA GLY A 180 -16.72 11.13 16.31
C GLY A 180 -15.30 11.29 15.75
N ARG A 181 -15.21 11.98 14.63
CA ARG A 181 -13.90 12.32 14.01
C ARG A 181 -13.16 13.35 14.85
N SER A 182 -11.85 13.17 14.95
CA SER A 182 -10.93 14.22 15.39
C SER A 182 -10.61 15.14 14.21
N THR A 183 -10.01 16.28 14.49
CA THR A 183 -9.47 17.16 13.44
C THR A 183 -8.22 16.54 12.80
N ASP A 184 -7.83 17.05 11.64
CA ASP A 184 -6.59 16.64 10.97
C ASP A 184 -5.36 16.88 11.86
N VAL A 185 -5.34 18.01 12.55
CA VAL A 185 -4.24 18.39 13.47
C VAL A 185 -4.17 17.43 14.66
N GLU A 186 -5.31 17.07 15.25
CA GLU A 186 -5.35 16.12 16.35
C GLU A 186 -4.90 14.73 15.88
N THR A 187 -5.34 14.29 14.71
CA THR A 187 -4.93 12.99 14.13
C THR A 187 -3.44 12.98 13.82
N PHE A 188 -2.91 14.04 13.20
CA PHE A 188 -1.48 14.20 12.95
C PHE A 188 -0.65 14.14 14.23
N ASN A 189 -1.04 14.91 15.24
CA ASN A 189 -0.32 14.96 16.53
C ASN A 189 -0.40 13.62 17.27
N PHE A 190 -1.50 12.90 17.13
CA PHE A 190 -1.64 11.58 17.72
C PHE A 190 -0.68 10.57 17.07
N ILE A 191 -0.61 10.53 15.72
CA ILE A 191 0.35 9.70 14.98
C ILE A 191 1.78 10.03 15.39
N ASP A 192 2.12 11.32 15.42
CA ASP A 192 3.46 11.79 15.83
C ASP A 192 3.80 11.39 17.26
N SER A 193 2.83 11.44 18.18
CA SER A 193 3.03 11.03 19.57
C SER A 193 3.33 9.53 19.69
N LEU A 194 2.64 8.68 18.93
CA LEU A 194 2.89 7.24 18.89
C LEU A 194 4.30 6.94 18.38
N LEU A 195 4.71 7.61 17.31
CA LEU A 195 6.04 7.40 16.71
C LEU A 195 7.16 7.95 17.60
N LYS A 196 6.96 9.08 18.27
CA LYS A 196 7.93 9.61 19.25
C LYS A 196 8.16 8.70 20.45
N ILE A 197 7.14 7.95 20.85
CA ILE A 197 7.28 6.91 21.89
C ILE A 197 7.98 5.67 21.31
N ALA A 198 7.54 5.23 20.13
CA ALA A 198 7.99 3.94 19.59
C ALA A 198 9.42 3.98 19.05
N VAL A 199 9.77 4.99 18.22
CA VAL A 199 11.05 5.00 17.48
C VAL A 199 12.29 4.84 18.38
N PRO A 200 12.45 5.57 19.50
CA PRO A 200 13.65 5.40 20.34
C PRO A 200 13.72 4.03 21.05
N ASN A 201 12.58 3.34 21.19
CA ASN A 201 12.45 2.07 21.90
C ASN A 201 12.34 0.85 20.97
N LEU A 202 12.36 1.05 19.65
CA LEU A 202 12.47 -0.02 18.68
C LEU A 202 13.93 -0.48 18.55
N PRO A 203 14.20 -1.79 18.36
CA PRO A 203 15.53 -2.28 18.04
C PRO A 203 16.00 -1.77 16.67
N ILE A 204 17.29 -1.67 16.45
CA ILE A 204 17.85 -1.58 15.10
C ILE A 204 17.84 -2.98 14.46
N LYS A 205 17.88 -3.06 13.13
CA LYS A 205 17.76 -4.36 12.44
C LYS A 205 18.87 -5.35 12.82
N GLU A 206 20.06 -4.86 13.12
CA GLU A 206 21.22 -5.68 13.51
C GLU A 206 21.01 -6.39 14.86
N GLU A 207 20.14 -5.85 15.73
CA GLU A 207 19.78 -6.43 17.02
C GLU A 207 18.73 -7.54 16.89
N LEU A 208 18.09 -7.70 15.73
CA LEU A 208 17.05 -8.71 15.51
C LEU A 208 17.58 -10.09 15.12
N GLY A 209 18.88 -10.23 14.89
CA GLY A 209 19.55 -11.52 14.70
C GLY A 209 19.03 -12.34 13.52
N GLY A 210 18.61 -11.71 12.42
CA GLY A 210 18.04 -12.35 11.23
C GLY A 210 16.52 -12.51 11.27
N MET A 211 15.84 -11.96 12.26
CA MET A 211 14.37 -11.87 12.33
C MET A 211 13.84 -10.49 11.88
N GLU A 212 14.63 -9.77 11.13
CA GLU A 212 14.28 -8.42 10.64
C GLU A 212 13.16 -8.41 9.61
N THR A 213 13.03 -9.47 8.82
CA THR A 213 12.03 -9.55 7.75
C THR A 213 10.61 -9.43 8.28
N GLY A 214 9.91 -8.39 7.83
CA GLY A 214 8.54 -8.09 8.26
C GLY A 214 8.42 -7.44 9.64
N SER A 215 9.48 -7.42 10.45
CA SER A 215 9.49 -6.73 11.75
C SER A 215 9.55 -5.22 11.57
N ILE A 216 8.94 -4.49 12.51
CA ILE A 216 9.07 -3.04 12.56
C ILE A 216 10.27 -2.72 13.46
N HIS A 217 11.36 -2.29 12.85
CA HIS A 217 12.54 -1.83 13.55
C HIS A 217 12.67 -0.31 13.52
N ARG A 218 13.68 0.23 14.19
CA ARG A 218 13.83 1.68 14.41
C ARG A 218 13.80 2.50 13.13
N ALA A 219 14.49 2.06 12.07
CA ALA A 219 14.48 2.77 10.79
C ALA A 219 13.09 2.77 10.12
N ALA A 220 12.30 1.69 10.26
CA ALA A 220 10.94 1.64 9.72
C ALA A 220 10.02 2.67 10.42
N GLY A 221 10.08 2.74 11.75
CA GLY A 221 9.35 3.74 12.52
C GLY A 221 9.79 5.17 12.19
N ALA A 222 11.11 5.42 12.11
CA ALA A 222 11.67 6.71 11.75
C ALA A 222 11.28 7.14 10.32
N ALA A 223 11.31 6.22 9.36
CA ALA A 223 10.88 6.50 7.99
C ALA A 223 9.38 6.82 7.90
N LEU A 224 8.56 6.15 8.70
CA LEU A 224 7.12 6.48 8.79
C LEU A 224 6.91 7.88 9.38
N GLN A 225 7.71 8.29 10.38
CA GLN A 225 7.69 9.63 10.93
C GLN A 225 8.18 10.68 9.91
N ALA A 226 9.20 10.33 9.12
CA ALA A 226 9.63 11.19 8.01
C ALA A 226 8.51 11.37 6.97
N ARG A 227 7.77 10.32 6.59
CA ARG A 227 6.58 10.42 5.71
C ARG A 227 5.52 11.34 6.28
N LEU A 228 5.23 11.24 7.58
CA LEU A 228 4.26 12.10 8.26
C LEU A 228 4.67 13.59 8.15
N TYR A 229 5.91 13.92 8.47
CA TYR A 229 6.42 15.30 8.39
C TYR A 229 6.55 15.81 6.95
N PHE A 230 6.96 14.94 6.04
CA PHE A 230 7.12 15.26 4.62
C PHE A 230 5.80 15.68 3.96
N ASN A 231 4.67 15.11 4.41
CA ASN A 231 3.35 15.44 3.91
C ASN A 231 2.53 16.37 4.83
N ALA A 232 3.13 16.92 5.89
CA ALA A 232 2.44 17.73 6.90
C ALA A 232 1.71 18.95 6.31
N LYS A 233 2.28 19.57 5.26
CA LYS A 233 1.63 20.68 4.56
C LYS A 233 0.28 20.28 3.98
N SER A 234 0.19 19.10 3.37
CA SER A 234 -1.05 18.58 2.79
C SER A 234 -2.07 18.14 3.85
N TYR A 235 -1.59 17.69 5.00
CA TYR A 235 -2.45 17.19 6.07
C TYR A 235 -2.97 18.32 6.97
N ILE A 236 -2.08 19.18 7.43
CA ILE A 236 -2.37 20.19 8.47
C ILE A 236 -1.99 21.62 8.07
N GLY A 237 -1.62 21.87 6.81
CA GLY A 237 -1.23 23.19 6.31
C GLY A 237 0.14 23.69 6.81
N LYS A 238 0.90 22.88 7.55
CA LYS A 238 2.19 23.27 8.13
C LYS A 238 3.34 22.57 7.43
N GLU A 239 4.32 23.32 6.94
CA GLU A 239 5.55 22.74 6.38
C GLU A 239 6.46 22.20 7.50
N MET A 240 6.89 20.93 7.33
CA MET A 240 7.83 20.24 8.22
C MET A 240 8.94 19.53 7.42
N PHE A 241 9.34 20.13 6.29
CA PHE A 241 10.37 19.55 5.43
C PHE A 241 11.76 19.51 6.11
N THR A 242 12.03 20.42 7.04
CA THR A 242 13.30 20.42 7.81
C THR A 242 13.38 19.21 8.73
N GLU A 243 12.30 18.93 9.45
CA GLU A 243 12.21 17.79 10.34
C GLU A 243 12.27 16.46 9.56
N ALA A 244 11.56 16.40 8.42
CA ALA A 244 11.63 15.24 7.52
C ALA A 244 13.05 15.03 6.98
N ALA A 245 13.72 16.08 6.51
CA ALA A 245 15.08 16.01 5.99
C ALA A 245 16.08 15.51 7.03
N GLN A 246 15.94 15.96 8.29
CA GLN A 246 16.83 15.50 9.37
C GLN A 246 16.69 14.00 9.61
N ILE A 247 15.47 13.46 9.67
CA ILE A 247 15.26 12.03 9.85
C ILE A 247 15.80 11.25 8.64
N CYS A 248 15.53 11.73 7.42
CA CYS A 248 16.05 11.08 6.22
C CYS A 248 17.59 11.04 6.21
N GLN A 249 18.25 12.14 6.58
CA GLN A 249 19.72 12.18 6.69
C GLN A 249 20.21 11.20 7.76
N ASP A 250 19.56 11.15 8.91
CA ASP A 250 19.92 10.24 10.00
C ASP A 250 19.77 8.76 9.61
N ILE A 251 18.78 8.42 8.78
CA ILE A 251 18.65 7.06 8.22
C ILE A 251 19.81 6.77 7.25
N ILE A 252 20.12 7.69 6.34
CA ILE A 252 21.23 7.54 5.37
C ILE A 252 22.58 7.41 6.09
N ASP A 253 22.77 8.15 7.18
CA ASP A 253 23.98 8.11 8.00
C ASP A 253 24.08 6.84 8.89
N GLY A 254 23.07 5.96 8.84
CA GLY A 254 23.06 4.70 9.58
C GLY A 254 22.75 4.82 11.07
N LYS A 255 22.18 5.95 11.55
CA LYS A 255 21.83 6.11 12.98
C LYS A 255 20.71 5.18 13.44
N TYR A 256 19.93 4.65 12.52
CA TYR A 256 18.81 3.74 12.77
C TYR A 256 19.06 2.31 12.25
N GLY A 257 20.31 1.94 11.97
CA GLY A 257 20.74 0.70 11.35
C GLY A 257 21.34 0.94 9.96
N GLN A 258 22.08 -0.05 9.44
CA GLN A 258 22.84 0.08 8.19
C GLN A 258 22.01 -0.37 6.99
N TYR A 259 21.87 0.50 6.00
CA TYR A 259 21.20 0.24 4.74
C TYR A 259 22.07 0.68 3.58
N ALA A 260 21.88 0.08 2.41
CA ALA A 260 22.59 0.44 1.19
C ALA A 260 21.65 0.38 -0.03
N LEU A 261 21.86 1.27 -0.99
CA LEU A 261 21.14 1.18 -2.26
C LEU A 261 21.55 -0.10 -2.99
N GLU A 262 20.56 -0.87 -3.42
CA GLU A 262 20.79 -2.06 -4.26
C GLU A 262 21.21 -1.63 -5.67
N THR A 263 22.22 -2.27 -6.20
CA THR A 263 22.76 -1.95 -7.52
C THR A 263 22.01 -2.62 -8.65
N ASP A 264 21.52 -3.84 -8.42
CA ASP A 264 20.63 -4.53 -9.35
C ASP A 264 19.18 -4.36 -8.88
N TRP A 265 18.44 -3.48 -9.55
CA TRP A 265 17.08 -3.16 -9.17
C TRP A 265 16.15 -4.39 -9.12
N THR A 266 16.44 -5.46 -9.86
CA THR A 266 15.63 -6.68 -9.83
C THR A 266 15.73 -7.42 -8.51
N ASN A 267 16.81 -7.24 -7.74
CA ASN A 267 16.94 -7.80 -6.41
C ASN A 267 16.01 -7.14 -5.39
N ILE A 268 15.55 -5.90 -5.63
CA ILE A 268 14.59 -5.22 -4.73
C ILE A 268 13.21 -5.89 -4.78
N PHE A 269 12.86 -6.45 -5.93
CA PHE A 269 11.55 -7.06 -6.21
C PHE A 269 11.65 -8.55 -6.58
N GLY A 270 12.84 -9.12 -6.47
CA GLY A 270 13.16 -10.51 -6.81
C GLY A 270 12.73 -11.49 -5.73
N PHE A 271 12.94 -12.79 -6.00
CA PHE A 271 12.43 -13.87 -5.15
C PHE A 271 13.07 -14.00 -3.78
N ASP A 272 14.32 -13.55 -3.64
CA ASP A 272 15.09 -13.63 -2.38
C ASP A 272 15.36 -12.21 -1.84
N ASN A 273 14.39 -11.29 -2.04
CA ASN A 273 14.56 -9.89 -1.69
C ASN A 273 14.51 -9.59 -0.19
N GLU A 274 14.13 -10.55 0.65
CA GLU A 274 14.16 -10.41 2.11
C GLU A 274 15.55 -10.04 2.65
N ARG A 275 16.62 -10.30 1.87
CA ARG A 275 18.00 -9.94 2.21
C ARG A 275 18.50 -8.68 1.51
N CYS A 276 17.64 -8.01 0.73
CA CYS A 276 18.01 -6.82 0.01
C CYS A 276 18.37 -5.68 0.98
N PRO A 277 19.60 -5.11 0.91
CA PRO A 277 20.06 -4.10 1.85
C PRO A 277 19.30 -2.77 1.74
N GLU A 278 18.52 -2.59 0.68
CA GLU A 278 17.71 -1.39 0.45
C GLU A 278 16.37 -1.44 1.20
N LEU A 279 15.86 -2.62 1.54
CA LEU A 279 14.56 -2.75 2.19
C LEU A 279 14.62 -2.32 3.66
N ILE A 280 13.85 -1.28 4.00
CA ILE A 280 13.68 -0.78 5.37
C ILE A 280 12.48 -1.46 6.02
N TRP A 281 11.37 -1.62 5.30
CA TRP A 281 10.18 -2.32 5.79
C TRP A 281 9.50 -3.03 4.62
N SER A 282 9.21 -4.30 4.79
CA SER A 282 8.56 -5.13 3.78
C SER A 282 7.47 -6.01 4.38
N VAL A 283 6.49 -6.37 3.56
CA VAL A 283 5.54 -7.44 3.89
C VAL A 283 6.18 -8.76 3.51
N PRO A 284 6.44 -9.65 4.47
CA PRO A 284 7.08 -10.93 4.17
C PRO A 284 6.16 -11.82 3.33
N SER A 285 6.75 -12.46 2.35
CA SER A 285 6.07 -13.39 1.45
C SER A 285 6.92 -14.63 1.25
N GLN A 286 6.29 -15.79 1.36
CA GLN A 286 6.94 -17.06 1.08
C GLN A 286 5.92 -18.03 0.52
N ASN A 287 6.18 -18.59 -0.67
CA ASN A 287 5.31 -19.56 -1.31
C ASN A 287 4.96 -20.71 -0.35
N ALA A 288 3.68 -21.08 -0.33
CA ALA A 288 3.09 -22.13 0.51
C ALA A 288 3.16 -21.90 2.04
N LYS A 289 3.65 -20.76 2.51
CA LYS A 289 3.69 -20.42 3.95
C LYS A 289 2.99 -19.10 4.29
N THR A 290 3.52 -17.99 3.78
CA THR A 290 2.97 -16.65 3.99
C THR A 290 2.67 -16.05 2.63
N GLU A 291 1.54 -16.43 2.10
CA GLU A 291 1.20 -16.12 0.73
C GLU A 291 0.68 -14.69 0.63
N THR A 292 1.36 -13.84 -0.13
CA THR A 292 0.84 -12.55 -0.57
C THR A 292 0.52 -12.63 -2.05
N ASP A 293 -0.72 -12.39 -2.42
CA ASP A 293 -1.02 -12.09 -3.81
C ASP A 293 -0.36 -10.76 -4.16
N ALA A 294 0.47 -10.74 -5.19
CA ALA A 294 0.82 -9.50 -5.85
C ALA A 294 -0.40 -9.05 -6.65
N MET A 295 -1.35 -8.50 -5.95
CA MET A 295 -2.70 -8.23 -6.38
C MET A 295 -2.82 -7.54 -7.72
N TYR A 296 -2.12 -6.42 -7.85
CA TYR A 296 -2.16 -5.68 -9.10
C TYR A 296 -1.51 -6.43 -10.28
N TRP A 297 -0.69 -7.46 -10.01
CA TRP A 297 -0.09 -8.24 -11.08
C TRP A 297 -1.15 -9.00 -11.89
N GLY A 298 -2.07 -9.69 -11.23
CA GLY A 298 -3.20 -10.36 -11.88
C GLY A 298 -4.05 -9.38 -12.68
N MET A 299 -4.32 -8.19 -12.13
CA MET A 299 -5.07 -7.14 -12.81
C MET A 299 -4.33 -6.52 -13.99
N MET A 300 -2.99 -6.54 -14.00
CA MET A 300 -2.19 -5.92 -15.06
C MET A 300 -1.97 -6.81 -16.27
N VAL A 301 -1.85 -8.14 -16.09
CA VAL A 301 -1.47 -9.02 -17.20
C VAL A 301 -2.64 -9.34 -18.13
N PRO A 302 -2.41 -9.47 -19.45
CA PRO A 302 -3.41 -9.91 -20.41
C PRO A 302 -3.99 -11.31 -20.11
N TYR A 303 -5.20 -11.61 -20.56
CA TYR A 303 -5.94 -12.83 -20.22
C TYR A 303 -5.15 -14.14 -20.37
N ASN A 304 -4.39 -14.31 -21.45
CA ASN A 304 -3.60 -15.51 -21.71
C ASN A 304 -2.10 -15.33 -21.42
N TYR A 305 -1.73 -14.35 -20.58
CA TYR A 305 -0.33 -14.02 -20.31
C TYR A 305 0.48 -15.22 -19.77
N LYS A 306 -0.15 -16.13 -19.03
CA LYS A 306 0.49 -17.36 -18.56
C LYS A 306 1.10 -18.21 -19.69
N ASN A 307 0.51 -18.19 -20.88
CA ASN A 307 1.04 -18.91 -22.05
C ASN A 307 2.38 -18.32 -22.50
N TYR A 308 2.56 -17.01 -22.35
CA TYR A 308 3.83 -16.32 -22.59
C TYR A 308 4.95 -16.79 -21.65
N LEU A 309 4.61 -17.33 -20.50
CA LEU A 309 5.53 -17.94 -19.53
C LEU A 309 5.64 -19.48 -19.68
N GLY A 310 5.18 -20.06 -20.78
CA GLY A 310 5.24 -21.51 -21.01
C GLY A 310 4.08 -22.30 -20.42
N GLY A 311 2.92 -21.69 -20.25
CA GLY A 311 1.70 -22.35 -19.74
C GLY A 311 1.70 -22.56 -18.22
N LEU A 312 2.59 -21.90 -17.51
CA LEU A 312 2.67 -21.99 -16.06
C LEU A 312 1.48 -21.29 -15.41
N GLU A 313 0.89 -21.93 -14.41
CA GLU A 313 -0.24 -21.34 -13.69
C GLU A 313 0.22 -20.18 -12.79
N GLY A 314 -0.38 -19.01 -12.98
CA GLY A 314 -0.24 -17.83 -12.10
C GLY A 314 -1.57 -17.44 -11.50
N SER A 315 -1.52 -16.53 -10.56
CA SER A 315 -2.69 -15.76 -10.15
C SER A 315 -3.33 -15.13 -11.38
N GLY A 316 -4.62 -14.97 -11.40
CA GLY A 316 -5.47 -14.46 -12.48
C GLY A 316 -4.79 -13.65 -13.59
N SER A 317 -5.42 -13.61 -14.72
CA SER A 317 -4.98 -12.78 -15.83
C SER A 317 -6.21 -11.99 -16.21
N ASP A 318 -6.38 -10.84 -15.54
CA ASP A 318 -7.65 -10.11 -15.55
C ASP A 318 -7.71 -9.04 -16.63
N ASN A 319 -6.56 -8.69 -17.21
CA ASN A 319 -6.43 -7.67 -18.26
C ASN A 319 -7.13 -6.34 -17.92
N ALA A 320 -7.05 -5.90 -16.68
CA ALA A 320 -7.76 -4.74 -16.17
C ALA A 320 -6.96 -3.45 -16.30
N LEU A 321 -5.89 -3.34 -15.50
CA LEU A 321 -5.07 -2.14 -15.38
C LEU A 321 -4.16 -1.91 -16.59
N GLY A 322 -3.92 -0.64 -16.89
CA GLY A 322 -2.89 -0.18 -17.81
C GLY A 322 -2.33 1.15 -17.35
N LEU A 323 -1.17 1.53 -17.85
CA LEU A 323 -0.67 2.89 -17.66
C LEU A 323 -1.56 3.89 -18.41
N VAL A 324 -1.69 5.08 -17.84
CA VAL A 324 -2.21 6.25 -18.56
C VAL A 324 -1.36 6.42 -19.83
N PRO A 325 -1.98 6.43 -21.03
CA PRO A 325 -1.25 6.32 -22.29
C PRO A 325 -0.42 7.57 -22.59
N SER A 326 0.70 7.36 -23.28
CA SER A 326 1.52 8.46 -23.78
C SER A 326 1.07 8.95 -25.15
N LEU A 327 0.42 8.08 -25.94
CA LEU A 327 0.09 8.31 -27.33
C LEU A 327 -1.43 8.30 -27.55
N ASP A 328 -1.89 9.19 -28.43
CA ASP A 328 -3.25 9.17 -28.94
C ASP A 328 -3.44 8.01 -29.95
N PRO A 329 -4.66 7.68 -30.36
CA PRO A 329 -4.92 6.60 -31.31
C PRO A 329 -4.23 6.75 -32.68
N THR A 330 -3.72 7.94 -33.01
CA THR A 330 -2.95 8.19 -34.24
C THR A 330 -1.45 7.98 -34.06
N GLY A 331 -1.00 7.68 -32.81
CA GLY A 331 0.40 7.52 -32.45
C GLY A 331 1.11 8.84 -32.13
N LYS A 332 0.40 9.95 -32.01
CA LYS A 332 0.95 11.23 -31.61
C LYS A 332 0.98 11.34 -30.08
N ARG A 333 2.08 11.89 -29.53
CA ARG A 333 2.24 12.11 -28.11
C ARG A 333 1.23 13.13 -27.57
N TYR A 334 0.59 12.82 -26.44
CA TYR A 334 -0.24 13.78 -25.72
C TYR A 334 0.59 14.96 -25.18
N PRO A 335 0.04 16.17 -25.16
CA PRO A 335 0.77 17.38 -24.74
C PRO A 335 0.79 17.61 -23.23
N TYR A 336 0.31 16.65 -22.43
CA TYR A 336 0.24 16.80 -20.97
C TYR A 336 1.61 16.72 -20.32
N LYS A 337 1.79 17.44 -19.22
CA LYS A 337 2.99 17.37 -18.38
C LYS A 337 2.96 16.16 -17.45
N LEU A 338 1.75 15.77 -17.02
CA LEU A 338 1.52 14.58 -16.21
C LEU A 338 1.04 13.42 -17.07
N GLY A 339 1.16 12.20 -16.56
CA GLY A 339 0.81 10.97 -17.30
C GLY A 339 1.88 10.50 -18.26
N GLY A 340 1.56 9.46 -19.02
CA GLY A 340 2.44 8.90 -20.04
C GLY A 340 3.77 8.36 -19.47
N ALA A 341 3.71 7.69 -18.34
CA ALA A 341 4.89 7.19 -17.62
C ALA A 341 5.84 6.39 -18.51
N TYR A 342 5.32 5.49 -19.36
CA TYR A 342 6.16 4.67 -20.24
C TYR A 342 7.06 5.48 -21.15
N ALA A 343 6.55 6.58 -21.74
CA ALA A 343 7.35 7.43 -22.63
C ALA A 343 8.33 8.34 -21.88
N LYS A 344 8.20 8.51 -20.56
CA LYS A 344 9.14 9.27 -19.73
C LYS A 344 10.39 8.46 -19.38
N PHE A 345 10.32 7.14 -19.36
CA PHE A 345 11.52 6.31 -19.24
C PHE A 345 12.42 6.52 -20.46
N ASN A 346 13.69 6.78 -20.21
CA ASN A 346 14.69 6.85 -21.29
C ASN A 346 14.84 5.47 -21.96
N ASP A 347 15.06 5.44 -23.27
CA ASP A 347 15.20 4.17 -24.00
C ASP A 347 16.44 3.35 -23.58
N LYS A 348 17.41 3.99 -22.91
CA LYS A 348 18.56 3.31 -22.32
C LYS A 348 18.34 2.87 -20.87
N ASP A 349 17.22 3.21 -20.27
CA ASP A 349 16.86 2.71 -18.94
C ASP A 349 16.53 1.21 -19.02
N ILE A 350 17.30 0.39 -18.30
CA ILE A 350 17.15 -1.07 -18.33
C ILE A 350 15.76 -1.53 -17.88
N ARG A 351 15.05 -0.72 -17.11
CA ARG A 351 13.67 -1.01 -16.68
C ARG A 351 12.66 -0.90 -17.83
N LYS A 352 12.93 -0.05 -18.85
CA LYS A 352 12.05 0.17 -20.00
C LYS A 352 11.93 -1.05 -20.92
N GLN A 353 12.81 -2.02 -20.77
CA GLN A 353 12.76 -3.24 -21.57
C GLN A 353 11.45 -4.02 -21.32
N PRO A 354 10.95 -4.76 -22.32
CA PRO A 354 9.89 -5.72 -22.11
C PRO A 354 10.26 -6.71 -21.00
N TYR A 355 9.28 -7.02 -20.14
CA TYR A 355 9.49 -8.02 -19.09
C TYR A 355 9.76 -9.39 -19.70
N VAL A 356 10.83 -10.03 -19.27
CA VAL A 356 11.19 -11.41 -19.60
C VAL A 356 11.74 -12.09 -18.37
N TYR A 357 11.14 -13.21 -18.00
CA TYR A 357 11.74 -14.11 -17.02
C TYR A 357 12.85 -14.93 -17.71
N GLU A 358 14.04 -14.94 -17.15
CA GLU A 358 15.20 -15.60 -17.75
C GLU A 358 15.44 -16.99 -17.16
N SER A 359 15.78 -17.07 -15.88
CA SER A 359 15.97 -18.32 -15.13
C SER A 359 16.31 -18.04 -13.67
N ASN A 360 16.10 -19.02 -12.79
CA ASN A 360 16.54 -18.97 -11.38
C ASN A 360 16.14 -17.68 -10.65
N GLY A 361 14.93 -17.20 -10.86
CA GLY A 361 14.44 -15.98 -10.25
C GLY A 361 14.92 -14.68 -10.90
N LYS A 362 15.76 -14.75 -11.92
CA LYS A 362 16.21 -13.57 -12.67
C LYS A 362 15.24 -13.20 -13.77
N TYR A 363 14.99 -11.94 -13.90
CA TYR A 363 14.19 -11.33 -14.96
C TYR A 363 14.79 -10.01 -15.40
N ARG A 364 14.38 -9.49 -16.54
CA ARG A 364 14.74 -8.18 -17.03
C ARG A 364 13.52 -7.41 -17.52
N GLY A 365 13.65 -6.09 -17.55
CA GLY A 365 12.57 -5.21 -17.93
C GLY A 365 11.39 -5.25 -16.95
N MET A 366 10.50 -4.29 -17.04
CA MET A 366 9.32 -4.25 -16.17
C MET A 366 8.03 -3.94 -16.93
N PHE A 367 8.07 -3.86 -18.26
CA PHE A 367 6.88 -3.52 -19.04
C PHE A 367 6.39 -4.70 -19.89
N ILE A 368 5.09 -4.91 -19.89
CA ILE A 368 4.41 -5.78 -20.84
C ILE A 368 3.93 -4.88 -21.97
N VAL A 369 4.64 -4.92 -23.09
CA VAL A 369 4.48 -4.02 -24.23
C VAL A 369 5.01 -4.67 -25.52
N GLY A 370 4.46 -4.29 -26.67
CA GLY A 370 4.82 -4.85 -27.96
C GLY A 370 4.17 -6.22 -28.21
N GLU A 371 4.68 -6.94 -29.20
CA GLU A 371 4.21 -8.29 -29.54
C GLU A 371 4.60 -9.28 -28.43
N LEU A 372 3.64 -9.96 -27.87
CA LEU A 372 3.85 -10.87 -26.74
C LEU A 372 4.22 -12.28 -27.20
N VAL A 373 5.43 -12.37 -27.74
CA VAL A 373 6.15 -13.61 -28.07
C VAL A 373 7.35 -13.71 -27.15
N ASN A 374 7.49 -14.83 -26.41
CA ASN A 374 8.59 -14.98 -25.49
C ASN A 374 9.94 -15.06 -26.24
N PRO A 375 10.90 -14.19 -25.96
CA PRO A 375 12.16 -14.18 -26.71
C PRO A 375 13.07 -15.40 -26.43
N LEU A 376 12.80 -16.16 -25.36
CA LEU A 376 13.53 -17.39 -25.03
C LEU A 376 12.91 -18.62 -25.70
N ASN A 377 11.61 -18.58 -26.03
CA ASN A 377 10.91 -19.63 -26.74
C ASN A 377 9.76 -19.03 -27.58
N PRO A 378 9.88 -18.96 -28.92
CA PRO A 378 8.89 -18.37 -29.81
C PRO A 378 7.52 -19.07 -29.83
N GLU A 379 7.41 -20.30 -29.31
CA GLU A 379 6.14 -21.00 -29.17
C GLU A 379 5.30 -20.50 -27.97
N TRP A 380 5.93 -19.82 -27.05
CA TRP A 380 5.28 -19.23 -25.88
C TRP A 380 4.73 -17.84 -26.22
N VAL A 381 3.45 -17.79 -26.51
CA VAL A 381 2.78 -16.57 -26.97
C VAL A 381 1.57 -16.24 -26.12
N CYS A 382 1.27 -14.96 -25.96
CA CYS A 382 0.01 -14.51 -25.41
C CYS A 382 -0.97 -14.21 -26.54
N THR A 383 -2.05 -14.98 -26.62
CA THR A 383 -3.12 -14.75 -27.59
C THR A 383 -4.30 -14.04 -26.95
N GLY A 384 -5.06 -13.29 -27.74
CA GLY A 384 -6.29 -12.66 -27.29
C GLY A 384 -7.43 -13.66 -27.09
N THR A 385 -8.48 -13.21 -26.43
CA THR A 385 -9.69 -13.99 -26.11
C THR A 385 -10.95 -13.41 -26.73
N ARG A 386 -10.93 -12.14 -27.15
CA ARG A 386 -12.08 -11.43 -27.68
C ARG A 386 -11.84 -10.98 -29.12
N GLU A 387 -11.68 -9.67 -29.36
CA GLU A 387 -11.40 -9.12 -30.70
C GLU A 387 -10.09 -9.60 -31.30
N TYR A 388 -9.16 -10.08 -30.48
CA TYR A 388 -7.90 -10.71 -30.89
C TYR A 388 -7.89 -12.24 -30.69
N ALA A 389 -9.06 -12.88 -30.60
CA ALA A 389 -9.14 -14.31 -30.31
C ALA A 389 -8.30 -15.16 -31.27
N GLY A 390 -7.31 -15.91 -30.71
CA GLY A 390 -6.38 -16.74 -31.46
C GLY A 390 -5.23 -16.01 -32.15
N GLU A 391 -5.20 -14.68 -32.13
CA GLU A 391 -4.09 -13.87 -32.62
C GLU A 391 -3.12 -13.53 -31.48
N VAL A 392 -1.83 -13.42 -31.76
CA VAL A 392 -0.84 -12.91 -30.80
C VAL A 392 -1.14 -11.44 -30.50
N ILE A 393 -1.21 -11.09 -29.22
CA ILE A 393 -1.47 -9.72 -28.80
C ILE A 393 -0.23 -8.85 -28.95
N THR A 394 -0.41 -7.67 -29.55
CA THR A 394 0.56 -6.57 -29.52
C THR A 394 0.02 -5.50 -28.57
N VAL A 395 0.60 -5.41 -27.37
CA VAL A 395 0.25 -4.39 -26.37
C VAL A 395 0.80 -3.03 -26.80
N VAL A 396 -0.04 -2.01 -26.77
CA VAL A 396 0.28 -0.67 -27.28
C VAL A 396 0.19 0.41 -26.19
N ASP A 397 1.01 1.45 -26.30
CA ASP A 397 0.98 2.64 -25.43
C ASP A 397 -0.15 3.61 -25.85
N GLN A 398 -1.34 3.05 -25.98
CA GLN A 398 -2.57 3.74 -26.38
C GLN A 398 -3.75 3.12 -25.65
N ILE A 399 -4.77 3.90 -25.33
CA ILE A 399 -6.06 3.39 -24.87
C ILE A 399 -7.08 3.64 -25.96
N ALA A 400 -8.07 2.73 -26.08
CA ALA A 400 -9.03 2.78 -27.18
C ALA A 400 -8.34 2.79 -28.57
N HIS A 401 -7.35 1.91 -28.74
CA HIS A 401 -6.74 1.64 -30.03
C HIS A 401 -7.62 0.64 -30.80
N PHE A 402 -8.55 1.15 -31.59
CA PHE A 402 -9.58 0.35 -32.24
C PHE A 402 -9.14 -0.23 -33.59
N ALA A 403 -8.09 -1.04 -33.59
CA ALA A 403 -7.67 -1.77 -34.79
C ALA A 403 -8.66 -2.87 -35.21
N LYS A 404 -9.48 -3.34 -34.28
CA LYS A 404 -10.44 -4.43 -34.47
C LYS A 404 -11.90 -3.99 -34.31
N VAL A 405 -12.19 -2.72 -34.47
CA VAL A 405 -13.57 -2.20 -34.47
C VAL A 405 -14.44 -2.99 -35.47
N GLY A 406 -15.65 -3.34 -35.05
CA GLY A 406 -16.57 -4.19 -35.81
C GLY A 406 -16.36 -5.68 -35.65
N LYS A 407 -15.29 -6.12 -34.97
CA LYS A 407 -15.07 -7.52 -34.59
C LYS A 407 -15.50 -7.82 -33.15
N ASP A 408 -15.59 -6.81 -32.29
CA ASP A 408 -16.17 -6.95 -30.96
C ASP A 408 -17.70 -6.85 -31.07
N PRO A 409 -18.47 -7.84 -30.56
CA PRO A 409 -19.93 -7.80 -30.56
C PRO A 409 -20.53 -6.58 -29.84
N LEU A 410 -19.81 -5.96 -28.92
CA LEU A 410 -20.26 -4.77 -28.19
C LEU A 410 -20.09 -3.47 -28.97
N TYR A 411 -19.24 -3.47 -30.02
CA TYR A 411 -18.96 -2.30 -30.86
C TYR A 411 -19.05 -2.62 -32.36
N PRO A 412 -20.15 -3.25 -32.84
CA PRO A 412 -20.22 -3.81 -34.19
C PRO A 412 -20.14 -2.76 -35.31
N ASP A 413 -20.60 -1.54 -35.04
CA ASP A 413 -20.80 -0.51 -36.07
C ASP A 413 -20.03 0.79 -35.82
N VAL A 414 -19.07 0.79 -34.89
CA VAL A 414 -18.32 2.01 -34.54
C VAL A 414 -17.01 2.07 -35.33
N ALA A 415 -16.90 3.07 -36.20
CA ALA A 415 -15.73 3.28 -37.04
C ALA A 415 -14.53 3.85 -36.25
N SER A 416 -14.80 4.66 -35.22
CA SER A 416 -13.82 5.14 -34.25
C SER A 416 -14.51 5.54 -32.95
N LEU A 417 -13.89 5.25 -31.84
CA LEU A 417 -14.33 5.67 -30.52
C LEU A 417 -13.34 6.68 -29.93
N PRO A 418 -13.76 7.58 -29.06
CA PRO A 418 -12.83 8.47 -28.38
C PRO A 418 -11.87 7.67 -27.48
N SER A 419 -10.63 8.13 -27.38
CA SER A 419 -9.66 7.58 -26.44
C SER A 419 -10.01 8.04 -25.02
N THR A 420 -10.74 7.20 -24.31
CA THR A 420 -11.20 7.46 -22.95
C THR A 420 -11.12 6.19 -22.09
N VAL A 421 -11.25 6.35 -20.77
CA VAL A 421 -11.33 5.21 -19.84
C VAL A 421 -12.62 4.40 -20.01
N ALA A 422 -13.61 4.90 -20.75
CA ALA A 422 -14.90 4.23 -20.92
C ALA A 422 -14.85 3.02 -21.87
N THR A 423 -13.88 2.96 -22.78
CA THR A 423 -13.78 1.85 -23.74
C THR A 423 -12.33 1.57 -24.16
N ALA A 424 -11.97 0.28 -24.27
CA ALA A 424 -10.67 -0.13 -24.76
C ALA A 424 -10.70 -1.52 -25.39
N GLU A 425 -9.85 -1.77 -26.35
CA GLU A 425 -9.54 -3.14 -26.82
C GLU A 425 -8.63 -3.86 -25.82
N GLU A 426 -8.58 -5.19 -25.85
CA GLU A 426 -7.82 -5.98 -24.89
C GLU A 426 -6.29 -5.74 -24.92
N ASN A 427 -5.76 -5.25 -26.05
CA ASN A 427 -4.34 -4.93 -26.21
C ASN A 427 -3.96 -3.51 -25.74
N SER A 428 -4.94 -2.68 -25.37
CA SER A 428 -4.75 -1.27 -25.04
C SER A 428 -4.05 -1.05 -23.71
N GLY A 429 -3.09 -0.13 -23.67
CA GLY A 429 -2.35 0.35 -22.50
C GLY A 429 -1.19 -0.57 -22.10
N VAL A 430 -0.02 0.01 -21.85
CA VAL A 430 1.17 -0.67 -21.33
C VAL A 430 0.90 -1.20 -19.92
N ARG A 431 1.42 -2.39 -19.59
CA ARG A 431 1.34 -2.99 -18.25
C ARG A 431 2.68 -2.94 -17.56
N VAL A 432 2.68 -2.95 -16.24
CA VAL A 432 3.89 -2.92 -15.41
C VAL A 432 3.98 -4.18 -14.57
N THR A 433 5.17 -4.75 -14.48
CA THR A 433 5.45 -5.86 -13.58
C THR A 433 6.80 -5.67 -12.88
N LYS A 434 6.80 -4.92 -11.78
CA LYS A 434 7.99 -4.81 -10.92
C LYS A 434 8.25 -6.09 -10.14
N ARG A 435 7.19 -6.78 -9.76
CA ARG A 435 7.21 -8.01 -8.99
C ARG A 435 6.54 -9.11 -9.80
N SER A 436 7.24 -10.19 -10.01
CA SER A 436 6.74 -11.32 -10.80
C SER A 436 6.69 -12.60 -9.97
N PRO A 437 5.64 -13.41 -10.11
CA PRO A 437 5.62 -14.73 -9.52
C PRO A 437 6.69 -15.62 -10.19
N ARG A 438 7.17 -16.61 -9.46
CA ARG A 438 8.15 -17.58 -9.95
C ARG A 438 7.54 -18.48 -11.02
N PRO A 439 8.03 -18.51 -12.24
CA PRO A 439 7.45 -19.25 -13.34
C PRO A 439 7.93 -20.71 -13.35
N THR A 440 7.66 -21.46 -12.29
CA THR A 440 7.89 -22.91 -12.25
C THR A 440 6.61 -23.66 -11.87
N GLN A 441 6.35 -24.82 -12.47
CA GLN A 441 5.10 -25.57 -12.24
C GLN A 441 4.89 -25.97 -10.79
N GLU A 442 5.95 -26.26 -10.06
CA GLU A 442 5.86 -26.68 -8.65
C GLU A 442 5.68 -25.50 -7.69
N GLU A 443 6.20 -24.34 -8.07
CA GLU A 443 6.28 -23.15 -7.22
C GLU A 443 5.31 -22.06 -7.65
N PHE A 444 4.79 -22.13 -8.87
CA PHE A 444 3.88 -21.17 -9.43
C PHE A 444 2.46 -21.40 -8.92
N LYS A 445 2.27 -21.15 -7.67
CA LYS A 445 0.95 -21.01 -7.06
C LYS A 445 0.56 -19.54 -7.09
N ARG A 446 -0.67 -19.23 -6.81
CA ARG A 446 -1.27 -17.90 -6.85
C ARG A 446 -0.47 -16.79 -6.13
N LYS A 447 0.62 -17.13 -5.43
CA LYS A 447 1.23 -16.28 -4.41
C LYS A 447 2.74 -16.28 -4.60
N GLY A 448 3.28 -15.12 -4.83
CA GLY A 448 4.70 -14.96 -5.10
C GLY A 448 5.59 -15.06 -3.87
N ASP A 449 6.84 -15.45 -4.06
CA ASP A 449 7.87 -15.43 -3.01
C ASP A 449 8.37 -14.02 -2.65
N PRO A 450 8.44 -13.03 -3.58
CA PRO A 450 9.05 -11.76 -3.23
C PRO A 450 8.31 -11.04 -2.10
N ASP A 451 9.02 -10.57 -1.12
CA ASP A 451 8.50 -9.62 -0.15
C ASP A 451 7.97 -8.36 -0.85
N VAL A 452 6.93 -7.76 -0.30
CA VAL A 452 6.40 -6.50 -0.83
C VAL A 452 7.08 -5.33 -0.15
N PRO A 453 7.91 -4.53 -0.85
CA PRO A 453 8.51 -3.35 -0.27
C PRO A 453 7.43 -2.34 0.18
N VAL A 454 7.51 -1.88 1.42
CA VAL A 454 6.65 -0.84 1.99
C VAL A 454 7.42 0.47 2.13
N ILE A 455 8.66 0.36 2.59
CA ILE A 455 9.61 1.47 2.66
C ILE A 455 10.97 0.94 2.23
N ARG A 456 11.62 1.64 1.30
CA ARG A 456 12.97 1.32 0.84
C ARG A 456 13.87 2.55 0.85
N LEU A 457 15.16 2.34 0.94
CA LEU A 457 16.14 3.43 1.12
C LEU A 457 16.07 4.48 -0.01
N ALA A 458 15.78 4.08 -1.25
CA ALA A 458 15.58 5.04 -2.34
C ALA A 458 14.52 6.10 -2.01
N GLU A 459 13.45 5.74 -1.29
CA GLU A 459 12.44 6.71 -0.87
C GLU A 459 13.01 7.76 0.09
N ILE A 460 13.90 7.34 0.98
CA ILE A 460 14.58 8.25 1.92
C ILE A 460 15.45 9.25 1.16
N TYR A 461 16.16 8.78 0.11
CA TYR A 461 16.92 9.66 -0.79
C TYR A 461 16.03 10.67 -1.50
N TYR A 462 14.88 10.22 -2.02
CA TYR A 462 13.95 11.09 -2.75
C TYR A 462 13.23 12.08 -1.83
N MET A 463 12.83 11.68 -0.62
CA MET A 463 12.28 12.62 0.38
C MET A 463 13.31 13.69 0.74
N LEU A 464 14.57 13.29 1.01
CA LEU A 464 15.64 14.25 1.30
C LEU A 464 15.91 15.17 0.10
N ALA A 465 15.92 14.63 -1.11
CA ALA A 465 16.11 15.42 -2.34
C ALA A 465 15.02 16.48 -2.51
N GLU A 466 13.74 16.10 -2.35
CA GLU A 466 12.64 17.05 -2.43
C GLU A 466 12.71 18.11 -1.31
N CYS A 467 13.06 17.71 -0.08
CA CYS A 467 13.27 18.67 1.01
C CYS A 467 14.40 19.68 0.68
N LYS A 468 15.53 19.22 0.13
CA LYS A 468 16.63 20.08 -0.31
C LYS A 468 16.20 21.02 -1.43
N MET A 469 15.50 20.52 -2.45
CA MET A 469 14.97 21.34 -3.53
C MET A 469 14.06 22.45 -3.00
N ARG A 470 13.14 22.13 -2.08
CA ARG A 470 12.23 23.10 -1.45
C ARG A 470 12.96 24.13 -0.59
N ALA A 471 14.09 23.75 0.00
CA ALA A 471 15.00 24.65 0.72
C ALA A 471 15.91 25.48 -0.21
N GLY A 472 15.83 25.30 -1.54
CA GLY A 472 16.64 26.01 -2.54
C GLY A 472 17.95 25.31 -2.94
N ASP A 473 18.32 24.20 -2.27
CA ASP A 473 19.51 23.39 -2.63
C ASP A 473 19.17 22.41 -3.77
N LYS A 474 18.96 22.94 -4.96
CA LYS A 474 18.64 22.14 -6.15
C LYS A 474 19.80 21.23 -6.59
N GLN A 475 21.06 21.63 -6.35
CA GLN A 475 22.19 20.79 -6.70
C GLN A 475 22.29 19.58 -5.78
N GLY A 476 22.20 19.77 -4.48
CA GLY A 476 22.16 18.66 -3.53
C GLY A 476 20.98 17.72 -3.74
N ALA A 477 19.83 18.26 -4.17
CA ALA A 477 18.68 17.44 -4.57
C ALA A 477 18.99 16.58 -5.81
N ALA A 478 19.56 17.17 -6.85
CA ALA A 478 19.95 16.48 -8.08
C ALA A 478 20.97 15.37 -7.82
N ASP A 479 21.96 15.63 -6.97
CA ASP A 479 23.00 14.65 -6.61
C ASP A 479 22.41 13.41 -5.93
N LEU A 480 21.44 13.61 -5.01
CA LEU A 480 20.74 12.51 -4.34
C LEU A 480 19.91 11.67 -5.33
N ILE A 481 19.14 12.31 -6.21
CA ILE A 481 18.35 11.62 -7.23
C ILE A 481 19.27 10.83 -8.17
N ASN A 482 20.34 11.45 -8.69
CA ASN A 482 21.27 10.78 -9.58
C ASN A 482 22.02 9.62 -8.90
N THR A 483 22.23 9.69 -7.58
CA THR A 483 22.82 8.57 -6.83
C THR A 483 21.95 7.30 -6.94
N VAL A 484 20.63 7.45 -6.92
CA VAL A 484 19.70 6.33 -7.14
C VAL A 484 19.61 5.97 -8.63
N ARG A 485 19.45 6.94 -9.51
CA ARG A 485 19.21 6.75 -10.95
C ARG A 485 20.32 6.01 -11.68
N LYS A 486 21.59 6.21 -11.31
CA LYS A 486 22.76 5.63 -12.01
C LYS A 486 22.69 4.11 -12.18
N ARG A 487 21.99 3.39 -11.28
CA ARG A 487 21.84 1.92 -11.33
C ARG A 487 21.03 1.42 -12.51
N TYR A 488 20.25 2.30 -13.14
CA TYR A 488 19.37 1.95 -14.25
C TYR A 488 20.00 2.12 -15.63
N PHE A 489 21.27 2.54 -15.69
CA PHE A 489 21.97 2.79 -16.94
C PHE A 489 23.26 2.00 -16.98
N GLU A 490 23.60 1.51 -18.19
CA GLU A 490 24.84 0.79 -18.42
C GLU A 490 26.03 1.66 -18.00
N ASP A 491 26.98 1.06 -17.30
CA ASP A 491 28.13 1.75 -16.71
C ASP A 491 27.80 2.96 -15.82
N GLY A 492 26.54 3.06 -15.35
CA GLY A 492 26.08 4.20 -14.56
C GLY A 492 25.99 5.54 -15.30
N VAL A 493 26.01 5.50 -16.64
CA VAL A 493 25.96 6.69 -17.50
C VAL A 493 24.53 7.04 -17.87
N ASP A 494 23.92 7.92 -17.08
CA ASP A 494 22.57 8.44 -17.36
C ASP A 494 22.62 9.46 -18.50
N PRO A 495 21.90 9.24 -19.62
CA PRO A 495 21.89 10.19 -20.76
C PRO A 495 21.07 11.45 -20.49
N ASP A 496 20.22 11.47 -19.46
CA ASP A 496 19.40 12.61 -19.06
C ASP A 496 19.42 12.79 -17.53
N PRO A 497 20.60 13.14 -16.96
CA PRO A 497 20.74 13.29 -15.52
C PRO A 497 19.93 14.49 -15.01
N VAL A 498 19.48 14.39 -13.77
CA VAL A 498 18.88 15.52 -13.07
C VAL A 498 19.97 16.55 -12.75
N THR A 499 19.68 17.82 -13.01
CA THR A 499 20.57 18.94 -12.73
C THR A 499 19.83 20.05 -12.00
N ALA A 500 20.55 20.94 -11.33
CA ALA A 500 19.92 22.11 -10.69
C ALA A 500 19.13 22.99 -11.70
N ALA A 501 19.51 22.96 -12.97
CA ALA A 501 18.86 23.74 -14.03
C ALA A 501 17.55 23.12 -14.53
N ASN A 502 17.47 21.78 -14.64
CA ASN A 502 16.27 21.09 -15.14
C ASN A 502 15.34 20.61 -14.01
N LEU A 503 15.73 20.76 -12.74
CA LEU A 503 14.92 20.34 -11.60
C LEU A 503 13.88 21.39 -11.25
N ASP A 504 12.65 21.15 -11.69
CA ASP A 504 11.45 21.90 -11.34
C ASP A 504 10.36 20.98 -10.75
N LYS A 505 9.14 21.50 -10.51
CA LYS A 505 7.98 20.75 -10.00
C LYS A 505 7.74 19.47 -10.82
N TYR A 506 7.71 19.62 -12.15
CA TYR A 506 7.33 18.51 -13.03
C TYR A 506 8.45 17.47 -13.14
N ARG A 507 9.71 17.92 -13.21
CA ARG A 507 10.84 16.98 -13.19
C ARG A 507 10.88 16.21 -11.87
N MET A 508 10.62 16.84 -10.72
CA MET A 508 10.56 16.13 -9.44
C MET A 508 9.41 15.13 -9.41
N LEU A 509 8.21 15.49 -9.89
CA LEU A 509 7.08 14.56 -10.00
C LEU A 509 7.35 13.41 -10.96
N ASP A 510 8.07 13.66 -12.06
CA ASP A 510 8.49 12.61 -13.00
C ASP A 510 9.51 11.67 -12.35
N GLU A 511 10.46 12.20 -11.60
CA GLU A 511 11.43 11.36 -10.87
C GLU A 511 10.75 10.47 -9.83
N TRP A 512 9.79 10.98 -9.05
CA TRP A 512 8.96 10.17 -8.16
C TRP A 512 8.19 9.08 -8.93
N GLN A 513 7.60 9.42 -10.07
CA GLN A 513 6.89 8.47 -10.92
C GLN A 513 7.80 7.37 -11.45
N LEU A 514 8.96 7.72 -12.01
CA LEU A 514 9.90 6.76 -12.61
C LEU A 514 10.49 5.81 -11.57
N GLU A 515 10.75 6.29 -10.35
CA GLU A 515 11.32 5.45 -9.30
C GLU A 515 10.26 4.58 -8.63
N PHE A 516 9.08 5.13 -8.32
CA PHE A 516 8.08 4.47 -7.49
C PHE A 516 6.81 4.02 -8.24
N LEU A 517 6.87 3.94 -9.57
CA LEU A 517 5.76 3.46 -10.40
C LEU A 517 5.17 2.16 -9.84
N ALA A 518 3.86 2.11 -9.63
CA ALA A 518 3.12 0.98 -9.07
C ALA A 518 3.38 0.66 -7.59
N GLU A 519 4.00 1.54 -6.81
CA GLU A 519 4.27 1.29 -5.39
C GLU A 519 3.21 1.88 -4.43
N GLY A 520 2.05 2.30 -4.95
CA GLY A 520 0.88 2.68 -4.14
C GLY A 520 1.05 4.01 -3.39
N ARG A 521 1.49 5.08 -4.07
CA ARG A 521 1.77 6.39 -3.45
C ARG A 521 1.46 7.63 -4.28
N ARG A 522 1.19 7.48 -5.59
CA ARG A 522 1.16 8.60 -6.54
C ARG A 522 0.19 9.71 -6.15
N ARG A 523 -1.00 9.36 -5.63
CA ARG A 523 -1.99 10.36 -5.18
C ARG A 523 -1.39 11.30 -4.12
N THR A 524 -0.72 10.77 -3.11
CA THR A 524 -0.08 11.58 -2.05
C THR A 524 0.99 12.50 -2.63
N ASP A 525 1.78 12.03 -3.61
CA ASP A 525 2.79 12.86 -4.29
C ASP A 525 2.17 14.01 -5.07
N LEU A 526 1.10 13.75 -5.83
CA LEU A 526 0.38 14.78 -6.58
C LEU A 526 -0.27 15.83 -5.65
N ILE A 527 -0.87 15.40 -4.52
CA ILE A 527 -1.48 16.30 -3.53
C ILE A 527 -0.41 17.19 -2.89
N ARG A 528 0.76 16.64 -2.52
CA ARG A 528 1.86 17.41 -1.93
C ARG A 528 2.39 18.51 -2.84
N TRP A 529 2.26 18.33 -4.15
CA TRP A 529 2.65 19.30 -5.15
C TRP A 529 1.49 20.15 -5.69
N ASP A 530 0.33 20.13 -5.06
CA ASP A 530 -0.89 20.81 -5.52
C ASP A 530 -1.21 20.48 -6.99
N ALA A 531 -1.01 19.23 -7.40
CA ALA A 531 -1.18 18.79 -8.78
C ALA A 531 -2.42 17.89 -8.97
N TYR A 532 -2.86 17.22 -7.91
CA TYR A 532 -3.92 16.22 -7.97
C TYR A 532 -5.24 16.72 -8.55
N VAL A 533 -5.65 17.93 -8.17
CA VAL A 533 -6.92 18.54 -8.62
C VAL A 533 -6.73 19.72 -9.57
N THR A 534 -5.47 20.14 -9.82
CA THR A 534 -5.19 21.35 -10.61
C THR A 534 -4.55 21.08 -11.96
N GLU A 535 -4.13 19.85 -12.24
CA GLU A 535 -3.45 19.51 -13.49
C GLU A 535 -4.32 18.58 -14.35
N ASP A 536 -4.15 18.71 -15.67
CA ASP A 536 -4.75 17.84 -16.67
C ASP A 536 -3.80 16.69 -17.02
N TRP A 537 -4.38 15.51 -17.29
CA TRP A 537 -3.72 14.38 -17.97
C TRP A 537 -4.69 13.69 -18.92
N TRP A 538 -4.27 12.61 -19.57
CA TRP A 538 -5.13 11.89 -20.51
C TRP A 538 -6.49 11.56 -19.89
N ASP A 539 -7.55 11.91 -20.58
CA ASP A 539 -8.96 11.69 -20.19
C ASP A 539 -9.33 12.22 -18.79
N HIS A 540 -8.50 13.09 -18.22
CA HIS A 540 -8.77 13.76 -16.95
C HIS A 540 -8.65 15.28 -17.08
N LYS A 541 -9.60 15.98 -16.49
CA LYS A 541 -9.61 17.44 -16.40
C LYS A 541 -9.47 17.91 -14.97
N ALA A 542 -8.60 18.89 -14.79
CA ALA A 542 -8.43 19.55 -13.50
C ALA A 542 -9.77 20.02 -12.95
N THR A 543 -10.15 19.49 -11.81
CA THR A 543 -11.41 19.84 -11.14
C THR A 543 -11.34 21.18 -10.42
N ASN A 544 -10.12 21.60 -10.03
CA ASN A 544 -9.86 22.77 -9.20
C ASN A 544 -10.67 22.79 -7.89
N ASN A 545 -11.06 21.62 -7.41
CA ASN A 545 -11.82 21.46 -6.18
C ASN A 545 -10.95 20.79 -5.11
N PRO A 546 -10.40 21.54 -4.13
CA PRO A 546 -9.51 20.98 -3.11
C PRO A 546 -10.18 19.96 -2.18
N ASN A 547 -11.52 19.93 -2.12
CA ASN A 547 -12.23 18.93 -1.32
C ASN A 547 -11.98 17.50 -1.83
N LEU A 548 -11.70 17.34 -3.14
CA LEU A 548 -11.41 16.04 -3.76
C LEU A 548 -10.01 15.50 -3.42
N ASN A 549 -9.19 16.25 -2.70
CA ASN A 549 -7.97 15.71 -2.09
C ASN A 549 -8.27 14.68 -0.99
N ARG A 550 -9.51 14.54 -0.58
CA ARG A 550 -9.97 13.53 0.38
C ARG A 550 -11.15 12.76 -0.18
N PHE A 551 -11.22 11.49 0.17
CA PHE A 551 -12.38 10.68 -0.18
C PHE A 551 -13.58 10.98 0.73
N PRO A 552 -14.81 10.74 0.25
CA PRO A 552 -16.00 10.82 1.08
C PRO A 552 -15.98 9.73 2.15
N ILE A 553 -16.71 9.95 3.23
CA ILE A 553 -17.05 8.89 4.19
C ILE A 553 -18.30 8.20 3.67
N HIS A 554 -18.23 6.90 3.49
CA HIS A 554 -19.34 6.13 2.96
C HIS A 554 -20.58 6.26 3.84
N TYR A 555 -21.77 6.35 3.24
CA TYR A 555 -23.01 6.60 3.94
C TYR A 555 -23.35 5.52 4.99
N SER A 556 -22.94 4.24 4.76
CA SER A 556 -23.15 3.15 5.72
C SER A 556 -22.38 3.36 7.02
N LEU A 557 -21.16 3.93 6.93
CA LEU A 557 -20.32 4.22 8.10
C LEU A 557 -20.93 5.33 8.94
N ILE A 558 -21.44 6.40 8.31
CA ILE A 558 -22.17 7.48 8.99
C ILE A 558 -23.47 6.95 9.59
N GLY A 559 -24.14 6.04 8.87
CA GLY A 559 -25.34 5.36 9.39
C GLY A 559 -25.09 4.48 10.61
N ALA A 560 -23.93 3.82 10.66
CA ALA A 560 -23.51 2.99 11.80
C ALA A 560 -22.99 3.82 12.98
N ASN A 561 -22.38 4.97 12.72
CA ASN A 561 -21.87 5.91 13.72
C ASN A 561 -22.30 7.34 13.38
N ASN A 562 -23.38 7.79 14.01
CA ASN A 562 -23.96 9.11 13.77
C ASN A 562 -23.13 10.30 14.29
N LEU A 563 -22.01 10.04 14.97
CA LEU A 563 -21.02 11.05 15.36
C LEU A 563 -19.98 11.33 14.25
N LEU A 564 -19.99 10.53 13.17
CA LEU A 564 -19.14 10.79 12.02
C LEU A 564 -19.73 11.90 11.17
N GLU A 565 -18.92 12.90 10.89
CA GLU A 565 -19.25 13.99 9.98
C GLU A 565 -18.61 13.74 8.60
N GLN A 566 -19.34 14.10 7.54
CA GLN A 566 -18.86 13.97 6.15
C GLN A 566 -17.74 14.98 5.86
N ASN A 567 -16.86 14.63 4.93
CA ASN A 567 -15.87 15.56 4.41
C ASN A 567 -16.52 16.71 3.63
N PRO A 568 -15.95 17.93 3.68
CA PRO A 568 -16.44 19.05 2.89
C PRO A 568 -16.49 18.72 1.39
N GLY A 569 -17.52 19.22 0.71
CA GLY A 569 -17.70 19.03 -0.74
C GLY A 569 -18.49 17.78 -1.14
N TYR A 570 -18.81 16.91 -0.17
CA TYR A 570 -19.69 15.76 -0.34
C TYR A 570 -21.05 16.01 0.33
N GLY A 571 -22.06 15.22 -0.04
CA GLY A 571 -23.42 15.43 0.46
C GLY A 571 -23.48 15.40 1.99
N SER A 572 -24.12 16.41 2.57
CA SER A 572 -24.57 16.33 3.96
C SER A 572 -25.90 15.57 4.02
N LYS A 573 -26.10 14.78 5.06
CA LYS A 573 -27.43 14.20 5.34
C LYS A 573 -28.49 15.27 5.40
#